data_dbac1a0c39ef1f27bfd74f1b6ff91cf3
#
_entry.id   dbac1a0c39ef1f27bfd74f1b6ff91cf3
#
_cell.length_a   1.000
_cell.length_b   1.000
_cell.length_c   1.000
_cell.angle_alpha   90.00
_cell.angle_beta   90.00
_cell.angle_gamma   90.00
#
_symmetry.space_group_name_H-M   'P 1'
#
loop_
_entity.id
_entity.type
_entity.pdbx_description
1 polymer ?
#
loop_
_entity_poly.entity_id
_entity_poly.type
_entity_poly.pdbx_seq_one_letter_code
_entity_poly.pdbx_strand_id
1 'polypeptide(L)'
;VQTRINLLTALREIDRESKKVTVEIHEISAEDNASTTAEKYGVENQNGVTPPLFVQEDGRFMPWQKDLYLGLVFKGNGGQQTIPFIYKGLPVEYEIMRTLTAVSGPKSKKKLGVFATDAPMMGSAGMGIMGFNMGGGTPAWEVVNELRKQYDVQEITGGGVEKGDYDAIMVVQPSTLDNEKLDNLIASIKTGIPTAIFEDPLPLIQGSVTGTYEPRRNNQQGGGPGQPPPPAPEKGDLSKLWNLLGVHFNVDPQERLGSIKKELTNLQNNASRSLGPARGRFP
;
A
#
# COMPACT_ATOMS: atom_id res chain seq x y z
N VAL A 1 -24.21 7.56 13.11
CA VAL A 1 -24.93 6.74 14.13
C VAL A 1 -24.55 5.26 13.95
N GLN A 2 -24.73 4.65 12.77
CA GLN A 2 -24.50 3.20 12.55
C GLN A 2 -23.05 2.78 12.83
N THR A 3 -22.07 3.55 12.39
CA THR A 3 -20.64 3.28 12.63
C THR A 3 -20.32 3.20 14.13
N ARG A 4 -20.87 4.12 14.95
CA ARG A 4 -20.71 4.10 16.41
C ARG A 4 -21.35 2.85 17.01
N ILE A 5 -22.54 2.45 16.56
CA ILE A 5 -23.24 1.26 17.06
C ILE A 5 -22.40 0.01 16.75
N ASN A 6 -21.96 -0.16 15.52
CA ASN A 6 -21.16 -1.30 15.10
C ASN A 6 -19.85 -1.38 15.91
N LEU A 7 -19.17 -0.24 16.07
CA LEU A 7 -17.96 -0.15 16.89
C LEU A 7 -18.20 -0.58 18.34
N LEU A 8 -19.20 -0.01 18.98
CA LEU A 8 -19.51 -0.34 20.38
C LEU A 8 -19.90 -1.81 20.55
N THR A 9 -20.58 -2.40 19.56
CA THR A 9 -20.92 -3.83 19.59
C THR A 9 -19.66 -4.68 19.53
N ALA A 10 -18.75 -4.42 18.58
CA ALA A 10 -17.49 -5.14 18.45
C ALA A 10 -16.62 -5.01 19.72
N LEU A 11 -16.50 -3.81 20.29
CA LEU A 11 -15.73 -3.58 21.52
C LEU A 11 -16.30 -4.32 22.72
N ARG A 12 -17.63 -4.32 22.89
CA ARG A 12 -18.28 -5.07 23.97
C ARG A 12 -18.13 -6.58 23.81
N GLU A 13 -18.13 -7.06 22.58
CA GLU A 13 -17.89 -8.48 22.32
C GLU A 13 -16.46 -8.88 22.71
N ILE A 14 -15.46 -8.08 22.33
CA ILE A 14 -14.07 -8.30 22.71
C ILE A 14 -13.89 -8.27 24.23
N ASP A 15 -14.47 -7.30 24.93
CA ASP A 15 -14.42 -7.17 26.39
C ASP A 15 -15.03 -8.40 27.08
N ARG A 16 -16.14 -8.91 26.55
CA ARG A 16 -16.82 -10.09 27.09
C ARG A 16 -16.04 -11.40 26.87
N GLU A 17 -15.46 -11.56 25.67
CA GLU A 17 -14.79 -12.81 25.27
C GLU A 17 -13.33 -12.88 25.77
N SER A 18 -12.68 -11.74 25.98
CA SER A 18 -11.28 -11.67 26.37
C SER A 18 -11.08 -11.18 27.81
N LYS A 19 -10.55 -12.04 28.67
CA LYS A 19 -10.14 -11.65 30.03
C LYS A 19 -8.86 -10.78 30.07
N LYS A 20 -8.23 -10.54 28.93
CA LYS A 20 -6.96 -9.80 28.81
C LYS A 20 -7.13 -8.39 28.23
N VAL A 21 -8.31 -8.07 27.75
CA VAL A 21 -8.65 -6.76 27.18
C VAL A 21 -9.70 -6.13 28.07
N THR A 22 -9.49 -4.88 28.45
CA THR A 22 -10.47 -4.06 29.15
C THR A 22 -10.85 -2.89 28.26
N VAL A 23 -12.12 -2.64 28.08
CA VAL A 23 -12.63 -1.56 27.23
C VAL A 23 -13.19 -0.44 28.13
N GLU A 24 -12.64 0.76 27.99
CA GLU A 24 -13.13 1.97 28.63
C GLU A 24 -13.75 2.88 27.58
N ILE A 25 -14.99 3.33 27.82
CA ILE A 25 -15.72 4.22 26.90
C ILE A 25 -15.76 5.61 27.52
N HIS A 26 -15.14 6.57 26.85
CA HIS A 26 -15.15 7.97 27.22
C HIS A 26 -16.13 8.72 26.31
N GLU A 27 -17.25 9.16 26.87
CA GLU A 27 -18.18 10.03 26.17
C GLU A 27 -17.72 11.49 26.32
N ILE A 28 -17.49 12.14 25.20
CA ILE A 28 -17.02 13.51 25.13
C ILE A 28 -18.24 14.41 24.98
N SER A 29 -18.51 15.25 25.95
CA SER A 29 -19.55 16.30 25.89
C SER A 29 -18.91 17.61 25.40
N ALA A 30 -19.72 18.47 24.78
CA ALA A 30 -19.25 19.77 24.27
C ALA A 30 -18.82 20.74 25.37
N GLU A 31 -19.16 20.45 26.64
CA GLU A 31 -18.87 21.29 27.79
C GLU A 31 -17.58 20.92 28.53
N ASP A 32 -17.04 19.72 28.28
CA ASP A 32 -15.78 19.28 28.85
C ASP A 32 -14.60 19.73 27.99
N ASN A 33 -13.42 19.91 28.60
CA ASN A 33 -12.14 20.09 27.87
C ASN A 33 -11.77 18.82 27.06
N ALA A 34 -12.73 18.29 26.37
CA ALA A 34 -12.71 17.02 25.67
C ALA A 34 -11.76 17.03 24.47
N SER A 35 -11.65 18.18 23.81
CA SER A 35 -10.65 18.38 22.74
C SER A 35 -9.24 18.13 23.24
N THR A 36 -8.89 18.65 24.42
CA THR A 36 -7.55 18.47 25.01
C THR A 36 -7.27 17.03 25.39
N THR A 37 -8.29 16.28 25.84
CA THR A 37 -8.13 14.85 26.17
C THR A 37 -8.01 14.00 24.91
N ALA A 38 -8.83 14.27 23.89
CA ALA A 38 -8.76 13.58 22.61
C ALA A 38 -7.41 13.83 21.91
N GLU A 39 -6.98 15.07 21.83
CA GLU A 39 -5.71 15.47 21.26
C GLU A 39 -4.51 14.87 21.98
N LYS A 40 -4.55 14.80 23.32
CA LYS A 40 -3.52 14.15 24.13
C LYS A 40 -3.28 12.69 23.74
N TYR A 41 -4.33 12.02 23.27
CA TYR A 41 -4.26 10.63 22.82
C TYR A 41 -4.15 10.50 21.30
N GLY A 42 -4.09 11.60 20.55
CA GLY A 42 -4.03 11.58 19.09
C GLY A 42 -5.34 11.20 18.40
N VAL A 43 -6.46 11.39 19.09
CA VAL A 43 -7.79 11.27 18.48
C VAL A 43 -8.13 12.59 17.81
N GLU A 44 -8.41 12.54 16.52
CA GLU A 44 -8.61 13.72 15.69
C GLU A 44 -10.08 14.12 15.59
N ASN A 45 -10.29 15.42 15.46
CA ASN A 45 -11.58 16.00 15.16
C ASN A 45 -11.79 16.05 13.65
N GLN A 46 -12.96 15.60 13.18
CA GLN A 46 -13.33 15.58 11.77
C GLN A 46 -14.08 16.84 11.31
N ASN A 47 -13.72 17.99 11.83
CA ASN A 47 -14.22 19.25 11.30
C ASN A 47 -13.66 19.48 9.89
N GLY A 48 -14.49 19.32 8.87
CA GLY A 48 -14.18 19.73 7.50
C GLY A 48 -13.87 18.64 6.48
N VAL A 49 -13.89 17.34 6.83
CA VAL A 49 -13.62 16.24 5.88
C VAL A 49 -14.89 15.64 5.28
N THR A 50 -16.04 15.85 5.92
CA THR A 50 -17.33 15.46 5.37
C THR A 50 -18.05 16.68 4.81
N PRO A 51 -18.84 16.55 3.71
CA PRO A 51 -19.73 17.62 3.30
C PRO A 51 -20.58 18.00 4.51
N PRO A 52 -20.85 19.29 4.74
CA PRO A 52 -21.53 19.75 5.92
C PRO A 52 -22.83 18.97 6.09
N LEU A 53 -22.94 18.25 7.20
CA LEU A 53 -24.19 17.61 7.56
C LEU A 53 -25.16 18.73 7.94
N PHE A 54 -26.19 18.90 7.15
CA PHE A 54 -27.26 19.82 7.45
C PHE A 54 -28.27 19.13 8.37
N VAL A 55 -28.53 19.71 9.52
CA VAL A 55 -29.58 19.30 10.45
C VAL A 55 -30.73 20.26 10.30
N GLN A 56 -31.94 19.75 10.21
CA GLN A 56 -33.14 20.57 10.20
C GLN A 56 -33.50 20.88 11.65
N GLU A 57 -33.22 22.10 12.07
CA GLU A 57 -33.68 22.65 13.35
C GLU A 57 -34.66 23.78 13.05
N ASP A 58 -35.87 23.75 13.66
CA ASP A 58 -36.94 24.75 13.49
C ASP A 58 -37.29 25.08 12.01
N GLY A 59 -37.28 24.08 11.13
CA GLY A 59 -37.57 24.24 9.73
C GLY A 59 -36.47 24.89 8.87
N ARG A 60 -35.30 25.15 9.45
CA ARG A 60 -34.13 25.68 8.76
C ARG A 60 -33.01 24.62 8.69
N PHE A 61 -32.37 24.53 7.55
CA PHE A 61 -31.16 23.71 7.40
C PHE A 61 -29.98 24.49 7.96
N MET A 62 -29.45 24.03 9.10
CA MET A 62 -28.23 24.58 9.71
C MET A 62 -27.07 23.62 9.46
N PRO A 63 -25.88 24.12 9.08
CA PRO A 63 -24.71 23.27 9.04
C PRO A 63 -24.39 22.77 10.44
N TRP A 64 -24.25 21.46 10.60
CA TRP A 64 -23.85 20.88 11.88
C TRP A 64 -22.37 21.18 12.13
N GLN A 65 -22.09 22.10 13.04
CA GLN A 65 -20.75 22.55 13.38
C GLN A 65 -20.22 21.92 14.69
N LYS A 66 -20.77 20.80 15.13
CA LYS A 66 -20.24 20.15 16.33
C LYS A 66 -19.01 19.31 15.98
N ASP A 67 -17.99 19.47 16.82
CA ASP A 67 -16.80 18.64 16.81
C ASP A 67 -17.19 17.17 16.97
N LEU A 68 -16.77 16.33 16.03
CA LEU A 68 -17.07 14.92 16.04
C LEU A 68 -15.79 14.13 16.30
N TYR A 69 -15.74 13.44 17.41
CA TYR A 69 -14.67 12.54 17.79
C TYR A 69 -15.17 11.09 17.78
N LEU A 70 -14.49 10.21 17.10
CA LEU A 70 -14.76 8.77 17.13
C LEU A 70 -13.46 8.03 16.88
N GLY A 71 -12.58 8.01 17.86
CA GLY A 71 -11.28 7.34 17.78
C GLY A 71 -11.13 6.24 18.82
N LEU A 72 -10.08 5.44 18.68
CA LEU A 72 -9.71 4.39 19.61
C LEU A 72 -8.25 4.54 20.02
N VAL A 73 -8.00 4.32 21.30
CA VAL A 73 -6.64 4.29 21.86
C VAL A 73 -6.39 2.90 22.44
N PHE A 74 -5.35 2.27 22.01
CA PHE A 74 -4.93 0.95 22.49
C PHE A 74 -3.65 1.09 23.31
N LYS A 75 -3.63 0.47 24.48
CA LYS A 75 -2.46 0.44 25.36
C LYS A 75 -2.13 -0.99 25.72
N GLY A 76 -0.88 -1.35 25.65
CA GLY A 76 -0.41 -2.69 26.01
C GLY A 76 1.10 -2.71 26.25
N ASN A 77 1.66 -3.90 26.43
CA ASN A 77 3.10 -4.09 26.68
C ASN A 77 3.97 -3.61 25.51
N GLY A 78 3.45 -3.69 24.29
CA GLY A 78 4.10 -3.20 23.06
C GLY A 78 4.06 -1.68 22.89
N GLY A 79 3.35 -0.96 23.78
CA GLY A 79 3.22 0.49 23.74
C GLY A 79 1.78 0.98 23.57
N GLN A 80 1.63 2.17 23.01
CA GLN A 80 0.35 2.78 22.69
C GLN A 80 0.21 2.98 21.20
N GLN A 81 -0.98 2.68 20.66
CA GLN A 81 -1.36 3.01 19.29
C GLN A 81 -2.75 3.64 19.27
N THR A 82 -2.97 4.57 18.37
CA THR A 82 -4.22 5.29 18.22
C THR A 82 -4.78 5.12 16.81
N ILE A 83 -6.08 4.88 16.72
CA ILE A 83 -6.85 5.06 15.49
C ILE A 83 -7.52 6.43 15.63
N PRO A 84 -7.04 7.46 14.90
CA PRO A 84 -7.44 8.84 15.15
C PRO A 84 -8.92 9.07 14.96
N PHE A 85 -9.50 8.44 13.94
CA PHE A 85 -10.93 8.53 13.65
C PHE A 85 -11.44 7.29 12.91
N ILE A 86 -12.66 6.86 13.23
CA ILE A 86 -13.35 5.74 12.58
C ILE A 86 -14.44 6.28 11.65
N TYR A 87 -14.20 6.23 10.36
CA TYR A 87 -15.14 6.66 9.33
C TYR A 87 -15.95 5.50 8.75
N LYS A 88 -17.02 5.83 8.06
CA LYS A 88 -17.85 4.84 7.37
C LYS A 88 -17.05 4.16 6.25
N GLY A 89 -16.99 2.83 6.27
CA GLY A 89 -16.25 2.02 5.31
C GLY A 89 -14.89 1.52 5.79
N LEU A 90 -14.40 2.02 6.94
CA LEU A 90 -13.23 1.42 7.58
C LEU A 90 -13.56 -0.01 8.03
N PRO A 91 -12.72 -1.01 7.75
CA PRO A 91 -12.88 -2.38 8.24
C PRO A 91 -12.54 -2.43 9.74
N VAL A 92 -13.50 -2.03 10.58
CA VAL A 92 -13.30 -1.78 12.02
C VAL A 92 -12.72 -2.98 12.76
N GLU A 93 -13.24 -4.17 12.48
CA GLU A 93 -12.77 -5.41 13.13
C GLU A 93 -11.30 -5.69 12.80
N TYR A 94 -10.93 -5.55 11.53
CA TYR A 94 -9.53 -5.70 11.10
C TYR A 94 -8.62 -4.68 11.81
N GLU A 95 -9.00 -3.41 11.84
CA GLU A 95 -8.22 -2.35 12.48
C GLU A 95 -8.05 -2.57 13.98
N ILE A 96 -9.11 -3.00 14.67
CA ILE A 96 -9.06 -3.36 16.09
C ILE A 96 -8.10 -4.53 16.30
N MET A 97 -8.27 -5.63 15.57
CA MET A 97 -7.45 -6.83 15.76
C MET A 97 -5.98 -6.60 15.42
N ARG A 98 -5.72 -5.85 14.34
CA ARG A 98 -4.37 -5.44 13.95
C ARG A 98 -3.71 -4.63 15.07
N THR A 99 -4.43 -3.63 15.59
CA THR A 99 -3.89 -2.72 16.60
C THR A 99 -3.69 -3.43 17.95
N LEU A 100 -4.64 -4.28 18.36
CA LEU A 100 -4.50 -5.14 19.55
C LEU A 100 -3.28 -6.05 19.44
N THR A 101 -3.07 -6.67 18.29
CA THR A 101 -1.89 -7.51 18.04
C THR A 101 -0.60 -6.71 18.18
N ALA A 102 -0.56 -5.51 17.61
CA ALA A 102 0.62 -4.64 17.67
C ALA A 102 0.96 -4.19 19.10
N VAL A 103 -0.05 -3.82 19.92
CA VAL A 103 0.21 -3.38 21.32
C VAL A 103 0.39 -4.55 22.29
N SER A 104 -0.08 -5.75 21.95
CA SER A 104 0.08 -6.96 22.77
C SER A 104 1.42 -7.66 22.53
N GLY A 105 2.04 -7.41 21.37
CA GLY A 105 3.27 -8.04 20.95
C GLY A 105 4.53 -7.46 21.63
N PRO A 106 5.69 -8.00 21.30
CA PRO A 106 6.97 -7.43 21.73
C PRO A 106 7.14 -6.01 21.17
N LYS A 107 7.91 -5.16 21.85
CA LYS A 107 8.19 -3.78 21.41
C LYS A 107 8.85 -3.70 20.04
N SER A 108 9.62 -4.73 19.64
CA SER A 108 10.26 -4.80 18.34
C SER A 108 9.32 -5.42 17.31
N LYS A 109 9.08 -4.68 16.24
CA LYS A 109 8.38 -5.22 15.08
C LYS A 109 9.25 -6.28 14.38
N LYS A 110 8.60 -7.26 13.76
CA LYS A 110 9.27 -8.20 12.85
C LYS A 110 9.80 -7.45 11.64
N LYS A 111 10.96 -7.87 11.13
CA LYS A 111 11.60 -7.25 9.97
C LYS A 111 11.07 -7.84 8.68
N LEU A 112 10.56 -6.99 7.80
CA LEU A 112 10.15 -7.35 6.44
C LEU A 112 11.08 -6.70 5.44
N GLY A 113 11.80 -7.50 4.67
CA GLY A 113 12.62 -7.03 3.56
C GLY A 113 11.79 -6.89 2.29
N VAL A 114 11.82 -5.74 1.64
CA VAL A 114 11.24 -5.53 0.31
C VAL A 114 12.35 -5.50 -0.72
N PHE A 115 12.40 -6.50 -1.60
CA PHE A 115 13.44 -6.61 -2.60
C PHE A 115 13.25 -5.55 -3.69
N ALA A 116 14.29 -4.73 -3.93
CA ALA A 116 14.24 -3.64 -4.90
C ALA A 116 14.20 -4.18 -6.33
N THR A 117 13.14 -3.83 -7.04
CA THR A 117 12.89 -4.15 -8.45
C THR A 117 12.59 -2.86 -9.22
N ASP A 118 12.19 -2.95 -10.49
CA ASP A 118 11.69 -1.76 -11.21
C ASP A 118 10.31 -1.28 -10.71
N ALA A 119 9.64 -2.04 -9.84
CA ALA A 119 8.44 -1.59 -9.13
C ALA A 119 8.84 -0.74 -7.91
N PRO A 120 8.61 0.59 -7.94
CA PRO A 120 9.12 1.51 -6.92
C PRO A 120 8.26 1.48 -5.66
N MET A 121 8.16 0.31 -5.02
CA MET A 121 7.28 0.11 -3.86
C MET A 121 7.65 1.01 -2.68
N MET A 122 8.95 1.15 -2.42
CA MET A 122 9.44 1.98 -1.30
C MET A 122 9.39 3.48 -1.61
N GLY A 123 8.99 3.84 -2.83
CA GLY A 123 9.06 5.19 -3.35
C GLY A 123 10.48 5.53 -3.84
N SER A 124 10.68 6.74 -4.27
CA SER A 124 12.00 7.28 -4.61
C SER A 124 12.23 8.62 -3.93
N ALA A 125 13.42 8.83 -3.40
CA ALA A 125 13.83 10.15 -2.99
C ALA A 125 13.97 11.04 -4.23
N GLY A 126 13.37 12.22 -4.23
CA GLY A 126 13.57 13.20 -5.28
C GLY A 126 15.06 13.55 -5.40
N MET A 127 15.56 13.65 -6.62
CA MET A 127 16.94 14.05 -6.87
C MET A 127 17.13 15.52 -6.50
N GLY A 128 17.64 15.77 -5.31
CA GLY A 128 18.09 17.10 -4.88
C GLY A 128 19.42 17.43 -5.56
N ILE A 129 19.42 18.27 -6.59
CA ILE A 129 20.65 18.84 -7.14
C ILE A 129 20.89 20.17 -6.43
N MET A 130 22.03 20.32 -5.74
CA MET A 130 22.53 21.54 -5.09
C MET A 130 21.59 22.18 -4.04
N GLY A 131 20.97 21.40 -3.16
CA GLY A 131 20.18 21.98 -2.06
C GLY A 131 18.81 22.54 -2.46
N PHE A 132 18.46 22.51 -3.71
CA PHE A 132 17.11 22.79 -4.21
C PHE A 132 16.36 21.47 -4.38
N ASN A 133 15.30 21.29 -3.59
CA ASN A 133 14.37 20.19 -3.73
C ASN A 133 13.52 20.42 -4.99
N MET A 134 14.13 20.23 -6.16
CA MET A 134 13.41 20.29 -7.44
C MET A 134 12.62 19.02 -7.62
N GLY A 135 11.52 18.95 -6.92
CA GLY A 135 10.34 18.18 -7.29
C GLY A 135 10.47 16.69 -7.47
N GLY A 136 9.75 15.95 -6.69
CA GLY A 136 9.12 14.73 -7.20
C GLY A 136 9.78 13.41 -6.85
N GLY A 137 10.15 13.19 -5.59
CA GLY A 137 10.17 11.82 -5.08
C GLY A 137 8.77 11.21 -5.22
N THR A 138 8.68 9.96 -5.63
CA THR A 138 7.41 9.23 -5.60
C THR A 138 7.20 8.70 -4.18
N PRO A 139 6.01 8.84 -3.58
CA PRO A 139 5.73 8.27 -2.28
C PRO A 139 5.80 6.74 -2.34
N ALA A 140 6.07 6.11 -1.22
CA ALA A 140 5.92 4.67 -1.09
C ALA A 140 4.48 4.24 -1.42
N TRP A 141 4.31 3.04 -1.97
CA TRP A 141 2.99 2.51 -2.24
C TRP A 141 2.19 2.33 -0.95
N GLU A 142 0.87 2.46 -1.03
CA GLU A 142 0.00 2.37 0.14
C GLU A 142 0.14 1.04 0.87
N VAL A 143 0.34 -0.06 0.16
CA VAL A 143 0.61 -1.37 0.75
C VAL A 143 1.85 -1.35 1.67
N VAL A 144 2.89 -0.59 1.32
CA VAL A 144 4.08 -0.45 2.16
C VAL A 144 3.77 0.35 3.42
N ASN A 145 2.96 1.41 3.30
CA ASN A 145 2.51 2.20 4.44
C ASN A 145 1.66 1.34 5.41
N GLU A 146 0.77 0.49 4.88
CA GLU A 146 0.01 -0.45 5.68
C GLU A 146 0.91 -1.50 6.37
N LEU A 147 1.90 -2.04 5.65
CA LEU A 147 2.86 -2.99 6.23
C LEU A 147 3.71 -2.36 7.33
N ARG A 148 4.11 -1.10 7.21
CA ARG A 148 4.86 -0.35 8.23
C ARG A 148 4.11 -0.20 9.55
N LYS A 149 2.81 -0.32 9.55
CA LYS A 149 2.00 -0.31 10.78
C LYS A 149 2.33 -1.52 11.67
N GLN A 150 2.66 -2.67 11.08
CA GLN A 150 2.89 -3.95 11.78
C GLN A 150 4.33 -4.42 11.75
N TYR A 151 5.09 -4.08 10.71
CA TYR A 151 6.45 -4.56 10.45
C TYR A 151 7.45 -3.41 10.41
N ASP A 152 8.72 -3.73 10.69
CA ASP A 152 9.87 -2.89 10.32
C ASP A 152 10.21 -3.21 8.86
N VAL A 153 9.74 -2.34 7.95
CA VAL A 153 9.88 -2.55 6.50
C VAL A 153 11.13 -1.88 5.98
N GLN A 154 12.04 -2.68 5.44
CA GLN A 154 13.34 -2.24 4.95
C GLN A 154 13.52 -2.65 3.48
N GLU A 155 14.22 -1.83 2.69
CA GLU A 155 14.54 -2.14 1.31
C GLU A 155 15.78 -3.02 1.21
N ILE A 156 15.72 -4.04 0.35
CA ILE A 156 16.87 -4.88 -0.01
C ILE A 156 17.33 -4.45 -1.41
N THR A 157 18.47 -3.75 -1.49
CA THR A 157 18.96 -3.12 -2.72
C THR A 157 19.77 -4.03 -3.66
N GLY A 158 19.62 -5.34 -3.55
CA GLY A 158 20.13 -6.30 -4.54
C GLY A 158 21.22 -7.25 -4.06
N GLY A 159 21.67 -7.14 -2.82
CA GLY A 159 22.53 -8.17 -2.20
C GLY A 159 21.73 -9.42 -1.82
N GLY A 160 22.42 -10.55 -1.69
CA GLY A 160 21.84 -11.75 -1.06
C GLY A 160 21.57 -11.51 0.42
N VAL A 161 20.55 -12.18 0.94
CA VAL A 161 20.11 -12.05 2.34
C VAL A 161 20.28 -13.39 3.02
N GLU A 162 20.79 -13.39 4.25
CA GLU A 162 20.98 -14.60 5.04
C GLU A 162 19.80 -14.83 5.99
N LYS A 163 19.67 -16.08 6.42
CA LYS A 163 18.64 -16.44 7.40
C LYS A 163 18.86 -15.69 8.71
N GLY A 164 17.86 -14.92 9.12
CA GLY A 164 17.90 -14.14 10.36
C GLY A 164 18.03 -12.62 10.13
N ASP A 165 18.40 -12.18 8.94
CA ASP A 165 18.42 -10.76 8.60
C ASP A 165 17.01 -10.17 8.59
N TYR A 166 16.07 -10.96 8.05
CA TYR A 166 14.64 -10.64 7.96
C TYR A 166 13.77 -11.82 8.41
N ASP A 167 12.60 -11.51 8.96
CA ASP A 167 11.59 -12.52 9.29
C ASP A 167 10.82 -12.98 8.05
N ALA A 168 10.72 -12.12 7.05
CA ALA A 168 10.14 -12.43 5.74
C ALA A 168 10.69 -11.49 4.67
N ILE A 169 10.57 -11.90 3.40
CA ILE A 169 10.89 -11.09 2.22
C ILE A 169 9.65 -10.93 1.36
N MET A 170 9.49 -9.76 0.78
CA MET A 170 8.50 -9.48 -0.26
C MET A 170 9.21 -9.00 -1.53
N VAL A 171 8.83 -9.56 -2.67
CA VAL A 171 9.34 -9.13 -3.98
C VAL A 171 8.16 -8.95 -4.94
N VAL A 172 8.12 -7.81 -5.60
CA VAL A 172 7.11 -7.48 -6.61
C VAL A 172 7.83 -7.29 -7.94
N GLN A 173 7.34 -7.97 -8.96
CA GLN A 173 7.88 -7.95 -10.33
C GLN A 173 9.35 -8.41 -10.40
N PRO A 174 9.69 -9.61 -9.88
CA PRO A 174 11.06 -10.15 -9.96
C PRO A 174 11.56 -10.32 -11.40
N SER A 175 10.68 -10.38 -12.38
CA SER A 175 11.04 -10.41 -13.82
C SER A 175 11.82 -9.17 -14.28
N THR A 176 11.83 -8.09 -13.50
CA THR A 176 12.60 -6.88 -13.85
C THR A 176 14.02 -6.91 -13.31
N LEU A 177 14.39 -7.92 -12.53
CA LEU A 177 15.75 -8.09 -12.02
C LEU A 177 16.71 -8.51 -13.15
N ASP A 178 17.95 -8.08 -13.06
CA ASP A 178 19.05 -8.66 -13.84
C ASP A 178 19.46 -10.03 -13.29
N ASN A 179 20.37 -10.73 -13.96
CA ASN A 179 20.79 -12.06 -13.56
C ASN A 179 21.42 -12.09 -12.16
N GLU A 180 22.24 -11.11 -11.80
CA GLU A 180 22.92 -11.05 -10.51
C GLU A 180 21.91 -10.89 -9.37
N LYS A 181 21.00 -9.94 -9.48
CA LYS A 181 19.97 -9.70 -8.46
C LYS A 181 18.98 -10.85 -8.36
N LEU A 182 18.65 -11.47 -9.49
CA LEU A 182 17.78 -12.65 -9.51
C LEU A 182 18.45 -13.84 -8.83
N ASP A 183 19.74 -14.09 -9.08
CA ASP A 183 20.49 -15.16 -8.41
C ASP A 183 20.62 -14.88 -6.91
N ASN A 184 20.79 -13.62 -6.48
CA ASN A 184 20.77 -13.21 -5.07
C ASN A 184 19.39 -13.44 -4.41
N LEU A 185 18.30 -13.14 -5.09
CA LEU A 185 16.94 -13.45 -4.64
C LEU A 185 16.75 -14.95 -4.47
N ILE A 186 17.16 -15.74 -5.47
CA ILE A 186 17.08 -17.20 -5.44
C ILE A 186 17.91 -17.77 -4.27
N ALA A 187 19.11 -17.24 -4.04
CA ALA A 187 19.95 -17.62 -2.91
C ALA A 187 19.25 -17.32 -1.58
N SER A 188 18.66 -16.14 -1.45
CA SER A 188 17.91 -15.75 -0.24
C SER A 188 16.72 -16.68 0.02
N ILE A 189 15.95 -17.05 -1.00
CA ILE A 189 14.84 -18.00 -0.88
C ILE A 189 15.33 -19.36 -0.40
N LYS A 190 16.47 -19.83 -0.92
CA LYS A 190 17.08 -21.12 -0.54
C LYS A 190 17.54 -21.17 0.93
N THR A 191 17.76 -20.03 1.58
CA THR A 191 18.03 -19.99 3.03
C THR A 191 16.84 -20.40 3.89
N GLY A 192 15.63 -20.46 3.28
CA GLY A 192 14.37 -20.80 3.95
C GLY A 192 13.70 -19.59 4.59
N ILE A 193 14.03 -18.36 4.20
CA ILE A 193 13.28 -17.17 4.63
C ILE A 193 11.91 -17.18 3.95
N PRO A 194 10.78 -17.01 4.68
CA PRO A 194 9.47 -16.89 4.10
C PRO A 194 9.44 -15.76 3.07
N THR A 195 9.04 -16.07 1.83
CA THR A 195 9.09 -15.10 0.73
C THR A 195 7.74 -15.02 0.03
N ALA A 196 7.20 -13.80 -0.05
CA ALA A 196 6.01 -13.50 -0.85
C ALA A 196 6.45 -12.91 -2.20
N ILE A 197 6.01 -13.55 -3.29
CA ILE A 197 6.37 -13.18 -4.67
C ILE A 197 5.11 -12.75 -5.42
N PHE A 198 5.15 -11.56 -6.00
CA PHE A 198 4.07 -11.00 -6.82
C PHE A 198 4.62 -10.71 -8.22
N GLU A 199 4.04 -11.34 -9.21
CA GLU A 199 4.41 -11.14 -10.62
C GLU A 199 3.17 -10.84 -11.44
N ASP A 200 3.17 -9.71 -12.14
CA ASP A 200 2.13 -9.33 -13.09
C ASP A 200 2.67 -9.45 -14.52
N PRO A 201 2.15 -10.38 -15.31
CA PRO A 201 2.60 -10.54 -16.69
C PRO A 201 2.34 -9.31 -17.57
N LEU A 202 1.35 -8.49 -17.22
CA LEU A 202 0.95 -7.32 -18.00
C LEU A 202 0.47 -6.18 -17.08
N PRO A 203 1.39 -5.45 -16.41
CA PRO A 203 1.01 -4.36 -15.51
C PRO A 203 0.39 -3.19 -16.29
N LEU A 204 -0.91 -3.01 -16.13
CA LEU A 204 -1.69 -2.00 -16.87
C LEU A 204 -1.65 -0.62 -16.19
N ILE A 205 -1.53 -0.60 -14.86
CA ILE A 205 -1.67 0.63 -14.06
C ILE A 205 -0.32 1.33 -13.89
N GLN A 206 0.75 0.59 -13.73
CA GLN A 206 2.10 1.11 -13.51
C GLN A 206 2.88 1.15 -14.84
N GLY A 207 2.65 2.19 -15.62
CA GLY A 207 3.27 2.33 -16.96
C GLY A 207 4.81 2.36 -16.99
N SER A 208 5.48 2.50 -15.83
CA SER A 208 6.94 2.43 -15.68
C SER A 208 7.45 1.00 -15.49
N VAL A 209 6.62 0.09 -15.01
CA VAL A 209 6.97 -1.31 -14.75
C VAL A 209 6.67 -2.14 -15.98
N THR A 210 7.64 -2.94 -16.43
CA THR A 210 7.47 -3.81 -17.60
C THR A 210 6.89 -5.15 -17.21
N GLY A 211 6.03 -5.70 -18.08
CA GLY A 211 5.49 -7.06 -17.90
C GLY A 211 6.59 -8.12 -17.98
N THR A 212 6.27 -9.33 -17.52
CA THR A 212 7.22 -10.45 -17.39
C THR A 212 8.06 -10.68 -18.63
N TYR A 213 7.43 -10.66 -19.79
CA TYR A 213 8.07 -10.96 -21.09
C TYR A 213 8.38 -9.72 -21.94
N GLU A 214 8.13 -8.52 -21.40
CA GLU A 214 8.49 -7.28 -22.07
C GLU A 214 9.95 -6.93 -21.79
N PRO A 215 10.68 -6.36 -22.75
CA PRO A 215 12.04 -5.86 -22.49
C PRO A 215 11.96 -4.73 -21.46
N ARG A 216 13.01 -4.58 -20.64
CA ARG A 216 13.10 -3.45 -19.72
C ARG A 216 13.04 -2.14 -20.47
N ARG A 217 12.35 -1.18 -19.91
CA ARG A 217 12.36 0.18 -20.44
C ARG A 217 13.61 0.91 -19.96
N ASN A 218 14.21 1.67 -20.87
CA ASN A 218 15.30 2.54 -20.47
C ASN A 218 14.72 3.81 -19.84
N ASN A 219 14.70 3.88 -18.51
CA ASN A 219 14.27 5.06 -17.77
C ASN A 219 15.39 6.10 -17.58
N GLN A 220 16.58 5.83 -18.11
CA GLN A 220 17.67 6.79 -18.05
C GLN A 220 17.47 7.88 -19.11
N GLN A 221 16.98 9.03 -18.68
CA GLN A 221 17.11 10.30 -19.39
C GLN A 221 18.60 10.69 -19.40
N GLY A 222 19.38 10.22 -20.37
CA GLY A 222 20.78 10.51 -20.29
C GLY A 222 21.56 10.17 -21.54
N GLY A 223 21.20 10.75 -22.62
CA GLY A 223 22.15 11.10 -23.66
C GLY A 223 22.21 12.63 -23.73
N GLY A 224 23.38 13.22 -23.76
CA GLY A 224 23.50 14.63 -24.11
C GLY A 224 22.82 14.90 -25.47
N PRO A 225 22.59 16.16 -25.87
CA PRO A 225 21.94 16.47 -27.14
C PRO A 225 22.62 15.73 -28.28
N GLY A 226 21.91 14.78 -28.91
CA GLY A 226 22.40 13.99 -30.08
C GLY A 226 23.01 12.63 -29.77
N GLN A 227 23.06 12.15 -28.54
CA GLN A 227 23.46 10.78 -28.23
C GLN A 227 22.23 9.88 -28.03
N PRO A 228 22.17 8.69 -28.65
CA PRO A 228 21.14 7.72 -28.39
C PRO A 228 21.22 7.29 -26.91
N PRO A 229 20.06 7.04 -26.24
CA PRO A 229 20.08 6.53 -24.89
C PRO A 229 20.81 5.17 -24.84
N PRO A 230 21.53 4.87 -23.75
CA PRO A 230 22.16 3.58 -23.58
C PRO A 230 21.12 2.46 -23.67
N PRO A 231 21.48 1.25 -24.13
CA PRO A 231 20.56 0.13 -24.19
C PRO A 231 20.00 -0.15 -22.78
N ALA A 232 18.73 -0.54 -22.72
CA ALA A 232 18.13 -0.95 -21.44
C ALA A 232 18.88 -2.19 -20.92
N PRO A 233 19.10 -2.28 -19.58
CA PRO A 233 19.72 -3.46 -19.00
C PRO A 233 18.88 -4.70 -19.27
N GLU A 234 19.52 -5.83 -19.55
CA GLU A 234 18.84 -7.10 -19.79
C GLU A 234 18.15 -7.62 -18.53
N LYS A 235 17.05 -8.35 -18.72
CA LYS A 235 16.36 -9.09 -17.65
C LYS A 235 17.10 -10.39 -17.39
N GLY A 236 17.05 -10.83 -16.13
CA GLY A 236 17.53 -12.14 -15.74
C GLY A 236 16.64 -13.28 -16.24
N ASP A 237 17.18 -14.48 -16.23
CA ASP A 237 16.46 -15.69 -16.62
C ASP A 237 15.50 -16.15 -15.51
N LEU A 238 14.26 -15.68 -15.61
CA LEU A 238 13.20 -15.97 -14.64
C LEU A 238 12.85 -17.47 -14.54
N SER A 239 13.21 -18.28 -15.53
CA SER A 239 13.00 -19.74 -15.50
C SER A 239 13.69 -20.40 -14.30
N LYS A 240 14.82 -19.86 -13.87
CA LYS A 240 15.53 -20.32 -12.66
C LYS A 240 14.67 -20.20 -11.40
N LEU A 241 13.93 -19.09 -11.27
CA LEU A 241 13.03 -18.86 -10.15
C LEU A 241 11.82 -19.80 -10.21
N TRP A 242 11.20 -19.93 -11.38
CA TRP A 242 10.05 -20.82 -11.56
C TRP A 242 10.40 -22.27 -11.28
N ASN A 243 11.55 -22.73 -11.75
CA ASN A 243 12.05 -24.08 -11.48
C ASN A 243 12.29 -24.32 -9.97
N LEU A 244 12.84 -23.32 -9.28
CA LEU A 244 13.01 -23.40 -7.81
C LEU A 244 11.69 -23.55 -7.09
N LEU A 245 10.67 -22.80 -7.53
CA LEU A 245 9.33 -22.78 -6.92
C LEU A 245 8.44 -23.95 -7.36
N GLY A 246 8.87 -24.76 -8.33
CA GLY A 246 8.07 -25.83 -8.92
C GLY A 246 6.88 -25.30 -9.74
N VAL A 247 6.96 -24.08 -10.24
CA VAL A 247 5.90 -23.47 -11.07
C VAL A 247 6.13 -23.83 -12.52
N HIS A 248 5.14 -24.45 -13.13
CA HIS A 248 5.16 -24.82 -14.55
C HIS A 248 3.96 -24.20 -15.27
N PHE A 249 4.21 -23.61 -16.42
CA PHE A 249 3.16 -23.06 -17.27
C PHE A 249 2.77 -24.08 -18.34
N ASN A 250 1.48 -24.44 -18.40
CA ASN A 250 0.95 -25.41 -19.38
C ASN A 250 0.83 -24.83 -20.81
N VAL A 251 0.94 -23.54 -20.95
CA VAL A 251 0.86 -22.81 -22.22
C VAL A 251 2.04 -21.84 -22.24
N ASP A 252 2.62 -21.62 -23.42
CA ASP A 252 3.65 -20.61 -23.56
C ASP A 252 3.11 -19.25 -23.09
N PRO A 253 3.67 -18.69 -22.01
CA PRO A 253 3.17 -17.44 -21.46
C PRO A 253 3.29 -16.27 -22.45
N GLN A 254 4.25 -16.30 -23.38
CA GLN A 254 4.42 -15.27 -24.42
C GLN A 254 3.29 -15.31 -25.44
N GLU A 255 2.87 -16.50 -25.86
CA GLU A 255 1.76 -16.67 -26.78
C GLU A 255 0.44 -16.20 -26.16
N ARG A 256 0.21 -16.56 -24.91
CA ARG A 256 -0.97 -16.13 -24.15
C ARG A 256 -1.01 -14.61 -23.94
N LEU A 257 0.15 -14.02 -23.61
CA LEU A 257 0.28 -12.57 -23.47
C LEU A 257 0.00 -11.83 -24.77
N GLY A 258 0.50 -12.36 -25.88
CA GLY A 258 0.21 -11.84 -27.23
C GLY A 258 -1.29 -11.82 -27.53
N SER A 259 -1.99 -12.89 -27.18
CA SER A 259 -3.45 -13.02 -27.36
C SER A 259 -4.19 -11.98 -26.51
N ILE A 260 -3.85 -11.83 -25.23
CA ILE A 260 -4.46 -10.86 -24.32
C ILE A 260 -4.23 -9.42 -24.80
N LYS A 261 -3.01 -9.07 -25.20
CA LYS A 261 -2.69 -7.75 -25.76
C LYS A 261 -3.53 -7.42 -26.99
N LYS A 262 -3.69 -8.38 -27.89
CA LYS A 262 -4.52 -8.22 -29.09
C LYS A 262 -5.99 -7.99 -28.72
N GLU A 263 -6.51 -8.71 -27.75
CA GLU A 263 -7.89 -8.56 -27.29
C GLU A 263 -8.12 -7.19 -26.62
N LEU A 264 -7.21 -6.75 -25.74
CA LEU A 264 -7.25 -5.42 -25.12
C LEU A 264 -7.21 -4.30 -26.16
N THR A 265 -6.33 -4.41 -27.15
CA THR A 265 -6.26 -3.42 -28.24
C THR A 265 -7.56 -3.37 -29.04
N ASN A 266 -8.18 -4.51 -29.29
CA ASN A 266 -9.48 -4.57 -29.95
C ASN A 266 -10.58 -3.90 -29.13
N LEU A 267 -10.61 -4.15 -27.81
CA LEU A 267 -11.57 -3.52 -26.89
C LEU A 267 -11.40 -2.00 -26.84
N GLN A 268 -10.16 -1.51 -26.76
CA GLN A 268 -9.85 -0.08 -26.77
C GLN A 268 -10.29 0.59 -28.09
N ASN A 269 -10.00 -0.05 -29.23
CA ASN A 269 -10.41 0.43 -30.54
C ASN A 269 -11.92 0.47 -30.70
N ASN A 270 -12.64 -0.53 -30.18
CA ASN A 270 -14.09 -0.57 -30.21
C ASN A 270 -14.70 0.50 -29.28
N ALA A 271 -14.15 0.69 -28.08
CA ALA A 271 -14.56 1.76 -27.17
C ALA A 271 -14.38 3.16 -27.79
N SER A 272 -13.23 3.39 -28.46
CA SER A 272 -12.93 4.65 -29.14
C SER A 272 -13.88 4.90 -30.32
N ARG A 273 -14.33 3.84 -31.00
CA ARG A 273 -15.30 3.95 -32.11
C ARG A 273 -16.72 4.21 -31.61
N SER A 274 -17.10 3.64 -30.46
CA SER A 274 -18.42 3.83 -29.84
C SER A 274 -18.59 5.22 -29.22
N LEU A 275 -17.47 5.82 -28.76
CA LEU A 275 -17.41 7.18 -28.22
C LEU A 275 -17.17 8.24 -29.31
N GLY A 276 -17.58 8.03 -30.55
CA GLY A 276 -17.36 8.88 -31.70
C GLY A 276 -17.20 10.38 -31.41
N PRO A 277 -16.54 11.18 -32.23
CA PRO A 277 -16.19 12.55 -31.90
C PRO A 277 -17.42 13.31 -31.43
N ALA A 278 -17.42 13.75 -30.16
CA ALA A 278 -18.44 14.62 -29.63
C ALA A 278 -18.48 15.88 -30.51
N ARG A 279 -19.38 15.89 -31.47
CA ARG A 279 -19.70 17.11 -32.27
C ARG A 279 -20.31 18.09 -31.28
N GLY A 280 -19.45 18.90 -30.66
CA GLY A 280 -19.86 20.09 -29.95
C GLY A 280 -20.55 21.02 -30.95
N ARG A 281 -21.86 21.01 -30.95
CA ARG A 281 -22.67 22.20 -31.32
C ARG A 281 -23.14 22.78 -29.99
N PHE A 282 -22.44 23.79 -29.56
CA PHE A 282 -23.07 24.78 -28.68
C PHE A 282 -23.75 25.82 -29.57
N PRO A 283 -24.98 26.23 -29.26
CA PRO A 283 -25.62 27.34 -29.89
C PRO A 283 -25.01 28.67 -29.47
#